data_0e011577589509fcb48da78dfaab3bde
#
_entry.id   0e011577589509fcb48da78dfaab3bde
#
_cell.length_a   1.000
_cell.length_b   1.000
_cell.length_c   1.000
_cell.angle_alpha   90.00
_cell.angle_beta   90.00
_cell.angle_gamma   90.00
#
_symmetry.space_group_name_H-M   'P 1'
#
loop_
_entity.id
_entity.type
_entity.pdbx_description
1 polymer ?
#
loop_
_entity_poly.entity_id
_entity_poly.type
_entity_poly.pdbx_seq_one_letter_code
_entity_poly.pdbx_strand_id
1 'polypeptide(L)'
;DALPISLFPAFFQALEPGMLGMVLLGTILGIVVGSLPGLTSTMGVALLVPFTFSMSPAMGLALLGAIYASSSYAGSISAILLNIPGTPSNCCTLLDGYPMTQKGQASRALALSTIGSAVGGILSVFALLFLAPPLARLALEFGSQEYFLMALFGVAIIAALSEKNIVKGMITGIFGLLLSIVGMHPITGEARFTFDLPELFN
;
A
#
# COMPACT_ATOMS: atom_id res chain seq x y z
N ASP A 1 8.79 -25.94 -7.20
CA ASP A 1 7.69 -26.81 -7.67
C ASP A 1 6.47 -26.89 -6.72
N ALA A 2 6.40 -26.08 -5.67
CA ALA A 2 5.32 -26.13 -4.67
C ALA A 2 4.16 -25.14 -4.91
N LEU A 3 4.23 -24.28 -5.93
CA LEU A 3 3.28 -23.20 -6.14
C LEU A 3 1.83 -23.61 -6.47
N PRO A 4 1.53 -24.59 -7.33
CA PRO A 4 0.14 -24.91 -7.67
C PRO A 4 -0.61 -25.65 -6.55
N ILE A 5 0.10 -26.39 -5.70
CA ILE A 5 -0.53 -27.19 -4.63
C ILE A 5 -0.94 -26.31 -3.43
N SER A 6 -0.22 -25.22 -3.18
CA SER A 6 -0.51 -24.29 -2.08
C SER A 6 -1.60 -23.26 -2.43
N LEU A 7 -1.86 -22.99 -3.70
CA LEU A 7 -2.87 -22.02 -4.14
C LEU A 7 -4.31 -22.51 -3.89
N PHE A 8 -4.58 -23.80 -4.13
CA PHE A 8 -5.90 -24.38 -3.91
C PHE A 8 -6.36 -24.30 -2.43
N PRO A 9 -5.57 -24.79 -1.44
CA PRO A 9 -5.95 -24.64 -0.04
C PRO A 9 -6.00 -23.19 0.41
N ALA A 10 -5.10 -22.31 -0.07
CA ALA A 10 -5.14 -20.89 0.24
C ALA A 10 -6.41 -20.20 -0.27
N PHE A 11 -6.89 -20.59 -1.46
CA PHE A 11 -8.15 -20.08 -2.00
C PHE A 11 -9.35 -20.47 -1.14
N PHE A 12 -9.43 -21.73 -0.69
CA PHE A 12 -10.49 -22.17 0.22
C PHE A 12 -10.40 -21.50 1.59
N GLN A 13 -9.20 -21.29 2.10
CA GLN A 13 -9.00 -20.56 3.34
C GLN A 13 -9.46 -19.09 3.22
N ALA A 14 -9.26 -18.46 2.07
CA ALA A 14 -9.75 -17.11 1.80
C ALA A 14 -11.29 -17.01 1.78
N LEU A 15 -11.99 -18.13 1.53
CA LEU A 15 -13.46 -18.21 1.55
C LEU A 15 -14.04 -18.51 2.92
N GLU A 16 -13.23 -18.74 3.95
CA GLU A 16 -13.70 -18.92 5.32
C GLU A 16 -14.51 -17.70 5.80
N PRO A 17 -15.62 -17.90 6.52
CA PRO A 17 -16.48 -16.80 6.98
C PRO A 17 -15.75 -15.74 7.78
N GLY A 18 -14.74 -16.14 8.58
CA GLY A 18 -13.90 -15.23 9.35
C GLY A 18 -13.05 -14.33 8.46
N MET A 19 -12.44 -14.90 7.43
CA MET A 19 -11.63 -14.17 6.45
C MET A 19 -12.49 -13.19 5.63
N LEU A 20 -13.64 -13.66 5.14
CA LEU A 20 -14.60 -12.83 4.40
C LEU A 20 -15.12 -11.68 5.27
N GLY A 21 -15.37 -11.93 6.56
CA GLY A 21 -15.75 -10.90 7.53
C GLY A 21 -14.69 -9.81 7.66
N MET A 22 -13.41 -10.20 7.74
CA MET A 22 -12.30 -9.24 7.81
C MET A 22 -12.13 -8.43 6.51
N VAL A 23 -12.27 -9.07 5.35
CA VAL A 23 -12.24 -8.39 4.05
C VAL A 23 -13.39 -7.40 3.94
N LEU A 24 -14.60 -7.78 4.36
CA LEU A 24 -15.77 -6.91 4.31
C LEU A 24 -15.61 -5.71 5.25
N LEU A 25 -15.14 -5.95 6.46
CA LEU A 25 -14.86 -4.91 7.45
C LEU A 25 -13.77 -3.96 6.94
N GLY A 26 -12.68 -4.50 6.39
CA GLY A 26 -11.61 -3.73 5.76
C GLY A 26 -12.10 -2.90 4.59
N THR A 27 -12.98 -3.46 3.77
CA THR A 27 -13.56 -2.74 2.62
C THR A 27 -14.42 -1.57 3.07
N ILE A 28 -15.28 -1.75 4.07
CA ILE A 28 -16.13 -0.66 4.60
C ILE A 28 -15.25 0.45 5.19
N LEU A 29 -14.29 0.10 6.05
CA LEU A 29 -13.39 1.08 6.65
C LEU A 29 -12.54 1.79 5.59
N GLY A 30 -12.05 1.07 4.60
CA GLY A 30 -11.27 1.63 3.52
C GLY A 30 -12.06 2.59 2.63
N ILE A 31 -13.35 2.29 2.35
CA ILE A 31 -14.23 3.23 1.62
C ILE A 31 -14.41 4.51 2.42
N VAL A 32 -14.63 4.43 3.73
CA VAL A 32 -14.76 5.61 4.59
C VAL A 32 -13.48 6.44 4.57
N VAL A 33 -12.32 5.80 4.81
CA VAL A 33 -11.01 6.49 4.83
C VAL A 33 -10.69 7.11 3.47
N GLY A 34 -10.86 6.35 2.38
CA GLY A 34 -10.51 6.81 1.04
C GLY A 34 -11.44 7.89 0.47
N SER A 35 -12.70 7.94 0.93
CA SER A 35 -13.64 8.99 0.52
C SER A 35 -13.37 10.35 1.20
N LEU A 36 -12.61 10.36 2.30
CA LEU A 36 -12.25 11.58 3.01
C LEU A 36 -11.00 12.22 2.38
N PRO A 37 -11.12 13.41 1.78
CA PRO A 37 -9.97 14.08 1.18
C PRO A 37 -8.88 14.35 2.21
N GLY A 38 -7.62 14.04 1.86
CA GLY A 38 -6.47 14.23 2.74
C GLY A 38 -6.05 12.99 3.55
N LEU A 39 -6.89 11.94 3.62
CA LEU A 39 -6.50 10.64 4.16
C LEU A 39 -6.01 9.75 3.03
N THR A 40 -4.76 9.32 3.11
CA THR A 40 -4.19 8.39 2.12
C THR A 40 -4.48 6.94 2.49
N SER A 41 -4.44 6.04 1.50
CA SER A 41 -4.57 4.58 1.74
C SER A 41 -3.53 4.07 2.72
N THR A 42 -2.31 4.60 2.67
CA THR A 42 -1.21 4.29 3.60
C THR A 42 -1.54 4.70 5.04
N MET A 43 -2.14 5.86 5.24
CA MET A 43 -2.59 6.29 6.58
C MET A 43 -3.69 5.37 7.12
N GLY A 44 -4.64 4.98 6.26
CA GLY A 44 -5.68 4.02 6.64
C GLY A 44 -5.11 2.67 7.09
N VAL A 45 -4.13 2.15 6.36
CA VAL A 45 -3.41 0.93 6.75
C VAL A 45 -2.66 1.13 8.06
N ALA A 46 -1.88 2.21 8.19
CA ALA A 46 -1.07 2.49 9.39
C ALA A 46 -1.92 2.59 10.66
N LEU A 47 -3.11 3.19 10.58
CA LEU A 47 -4.04 3.29 11.73
C LEU A 47 -4.54 1.93 12.21
N LEU A 48 -4.61 0.93 11.33
CA LEU A 48 -5.17 -0.38 11.64
C LEU A 48 -4.11 -1.46 11.87
N VAL A 49 -2.84 -1.22 11.55
CA VAL A 49 -1.74 -2.14 11.87
C VAL A 49 -1.76 -2.59 13.34
N PRO A 50 -1.90 -1.72 14.36
CA PRO A 50 -1.91 -2.17 15.75
C PRO A 50 -3.00 -3.19 16.07
N PHE A 51 -4.15 -3.12 15.40
CA PHE A 51 -5.25 -4.07 15.61
C PHE A 51 -4.95 -5.45 15.04
N THR A 52 -4.06 -5.54 14.04
CA THR A 52 -3.70 -6.82 13.42
C THR A 52 -2.77 -7.66 14.27
N PHE A 53 -2.09 -7.10 15.27
CA PHE A 53 -1.18 -7.87 16.15
C PHE A 53 -1.87 -8.97 16.96
N SER A 54 -3.17 -8.83 17.25
CA SER A 54 -3.97 -9.84 17.94
C SER A 54 -4.62 -10.87 17.00
N MET A 55 -4.41 -10.74 15.68
CA MET A 55 -5.02 -11.58 14.66
C MET A 55 -4.01 -12.59 14.09
N SER A 56 -4.53 -13.63 13.41
CA SER A 56 -3.66 -14.49 12.62
C SER A 56 -3.03 -13.68 11.45
N PRO A 57 -1.80 -13.99 11.02
CA PRO A 57 -1.13 -13.24 9.95
C PRO A 57 -1.96 -13.15 8.67
N ALA A 58 -2.68 -14.23 8.32
CA ALA A 58 -3.53 -14.25 7.13
C ALA A 58 -4.72 -13.29 7.24
N MET A 59 -5.39 -13.26 8.42
CA MET A 59 -6.50 -12.33 8.67
C MET A 59 -6.03 -10.88 8.70
N GLY A 60 -4.89 -10.61 9.32
CA GLY A 60 -4.29 -9.27 9.34
C GLY A 60 -3.97 -8.76 7.93
N LEU A 61 -3.33 -9.59 7.11
CA LEU A 61 -3.03 -9.25 5.71
C LEU A 61 -4.30 -9.05 4.88
N ALA A 62 -5.32 -9.88 5.08
CA ALA A 62 -6.60 -9.73 4.38
C ALA A 62 -7.29 -8.41 4.75
N LEU A 63 -7.32 -8.05 6.04
CA LEU A 63 -7.87 -6.78 6.52
C LEU A 63 -7.13 -5.58 5.92
N LEU A 64 -5.79 -5.55 6.05
CA LEU A 64 -4.96 -4.44 5.58
C LEU A 64 -4.99 -4.32 4.05
N GLY A 65 -4.96 -5.44 3.33
CA GLY A 65 -5.10 -5.46 1.88
C GLY A 65 -6.45 -4.93 1.40
N ALA A 66 -7.54 -5.33 2.08
CA ALA A 66 -8.89 -4.84 1.78
C ALA A 66 -9.02 -3.34 2.01
N ILE A 67 -8.47 -2.80 3.10
CA ILE A 67 -8.45 -1.36 3.38
C ILE A 67 -7.66 -0.61 2.31
N TYR A 68 -6.48 -1.10 1.96
CA TYR A 68 -5.63 -0.45 0.95
C TYR A 68 -6.33 -0.39 -0.41
N ALA A 69 -6.87 -1.51 -0.87
CA ALA A 69 -7.54 -1.60 -2.16
C ALA A 69 -8.81 -0.73 -2.20
N SER A 70 -9.66 -0.84 -1.18
CA SER A 70 -10.93 -0.10 -1.13
C SER A 70 -10.75 1.40 -0.91
N SER A 71 -9.77 1.82 -0.11
CA SER A 71 -9.47 3.25 0.06
C SER A 71 -8.88 3.87 -1.20
N SER A 72 -8.03 3.14 -1.93
CA SER A 72 -7.51 3.59 -3.23
C SER A 72 -8.63 3.79 -4.25
N TYR A 73 -9.59 2.88 -4.30
CA TYR A 73 -10.80 3.03 -5.13
C TYR A 73 -11.67 4.19 -4.66
N ALA A 74 -11.95 4.27 -3.35
CA ALA A 74 -12.86 5.29 -2.79
C ALA A 74 -12.36 6.72 -2.99
N GLY A 75 -11.04 6.92 -3.11
CA GLY A 75 -10.46 8.20 -3.50
C GLY A 75 -10.90 8.69 -4.88
N SER A 76 -11.32 7.80 -5.78
CA SER A 76 -11.91 8.19 -7.06
C SER A 76 -13.32 8.78 -6.92
N ILE A 77 -14.06 8.39 -5.88
CA ILE A 77 -15.42 8.91 -5.62
C ILE A 77 -15.34 10.41 -5.31
N SER A 78 -14.49 10.81 -4.39
CA SER A 78 -14.28 12.22 -4.07
C SER A 78 -13.71 13.01 -5.26
N ALA A 79 -12.81 12.40 -6.03
CA ALA A 79 -12.27 12.99 -7.24
C ALA A 79 -13.38 13.29 -8.27
N ILE A 80 -14.25 12.33 -8.55
CA ILE A 80 -15.32 12.44 -9.55
C ILE A 80 -16.41 13.42 -9.08
N LEU A 81 -16.80 13.38 -7.81
CA LEU A 81 -17.93 14.15 -7.31
C LEU A 81 -17.56 15.55 -6.84
N LEU A 82 -16.41 15.70 -6.17
CA LEU A 82 -16.02 16.93 -5.48
C LEU A 82 -14.85 17.68 -6.14
N ASN A 83 -14.26 17.12 -7.19
CA ASN A 83 -13.01 17.64 -7.79
C ASN A 83 -11.83 17.71 -6.81
N ILE A 84 -11.81 16.83 -5.81
CA ILE A 84 -10.74 16.74 -4.82
C ILE A 84 -10.27 15.30 -4.81
N PRO A 85 -8.98 15.02 -5.18
CA PRO A 85 -8.48 13.67 -5.18
C PRO A 85 -8.39 13.14 -3.73
N GLY A 86 -9.02 12.01 -3.43
CA GLY A 86 -8.93 11.37 -2.13
C GLY A 86 -7.52 10.81 -1.88
N THR A 87 -6.90 10.27 -2.93
CA THR A 87 -5.52 9.80 -2.90
C THR A 87 -4.73 10.35 -4.09
N PRO A 88 -3.40 10.46 -4.03
CA PRO A 88 -2.58 10.96 -5.14
C PRO A 88 -2.79 10.20 -6.45
N SER A 89 -3.04 8.89 -6.38
CA SER A 89 -3.30 8.04 -7.55
C SER A 89 -4.57 8.42 -8.32
N ASN A 90 -5.50 9.12 -7.68
CA ASN A 90 -6.78 9.54 -8.29
C ASN A 90 -6.73 10.92 -8.95
N CYS A 91 -5.55 11.56 -9.04
CA CYS A 91 -5.41 12.84 -9.71
C CYS A 91 -5.81 12.76 -11.20
N CYS A 92 -5.49 11.67 -11.89
CA CYS A 92 -5.89 11.49 -13.28
C CYS A 92 -7.41 11.35 -13.45
N THR A 93 -8.09 10.80 -12.44
CA THR A 93 -9.55 10.64 -12.45
C THR A 93 -10.30 11.98 -12.44
N LEU A 94 -9.65 13.04 -11.93
CA LEU A 94 -10.22 14.40 -11.96
C LEU A 94 -10.42 14.92 -13.38
N LEU A 95 -9.49 14.63 -14.28
CA LEU A 95 -9.43 15.22 -15.62
C LEU A 95 -10.68 14.91 -16.44
N ASP A 96 -11.18 13.68 -16.34
CA ASP A 96 -12.35 13.22 -17.10
C ASP A 96 -13.60 13.03 -16.22
N GLY A 97 -13.40 12.57 -14.98
CA GLY A 97 -14.49 12.21 -14.06
C GLY A 97 -15.31 13.41 -13.60
N TYR A 98 -14.65 14.48 -13.16
CA TYR A 98 -15.36 15.68 -12.72
C TYR A 98 -16.09 16.43 -13.85
N PRO A 99 -15.51 16.63 -15.04
CA PRO A 99 -16.26 17.18 -16.19
C PRO A 99 -17.49 16.37 -16.58
N MET A 100 -17.45 15.03 -16.43
CA MET A 100 -18.64 14.19 -16.63
C MET A 100 -19.70 14.48 -15.57
N THR A 101 -19.30 14.69 -14.32
CA THR A 101 -20.20 15.06 -13.22
C THR A 101 -20.88 16.41 -13.49
N GLN A 102 -20.14 17.41 -13.97
CA GLN A 102 -20.71 18.71 -14.36
C GLN A 102 -21.75 18.61 -15.48
N LYS A 103 -21.60 17.60 -16.34
CA LYS A 103 -22.57 17.29 -17.41
C LYS A 103 -23.77 16.44 -16.95
N GLY A 104 -23.91 16.20 -15.64
CA GLY A 104 -24.95 15.36 -15.06
C GLY A 104 -24.72 13.84 -15.25
N GLN A 105 -23.51 13.42 -15.63
CA GLN A 105 -23.15 12.02 -15.89
C GLN A 105 -22.30 11.39 -14.76
N ALA A 106 -22.47 11.85 -13.54
CA ALA A 106 -21.69 11.35 -12.38
C ALA A 106 -21.81 9.83 -12.21
N SER A 107 -23.02 9.29 -12.33
CA SER A 107 -23.27 7.84 -12.23
C SER A 107 -22.48 7.04 -13.26
N ARG A 108 -22.37 7.56 -14.50
CA ARG A 108 -21.60 6.91 -15.56
C ARG A 108 -20.10 6.96 -15.26
N ALA A 109 -19.59 8.07 -14.77
CA ALA A 109 -18.18 8.22 -14.40
C ALA A 109 -17.81 7.26 -13.27
N LEU A 110 -18.64 7.16 -12.22
CA LEU A 110 -18.46 6.22 -11.12
C LEU A 110 -18.52 4.77 -11.60
N ALA A 111 -19.48 4.42 -12.46
CA ALA A 111 -19.57 3.06 -13.00
C ALA A 111 -18.34 2.67 -13.82
N LEU A 112 -17.83 3.56 -14.66
CA LEU A 112 -16.59 3.32 -15.42
C LEU A 112 -15.38 3.16 -14.51
N SER A 113 -15.25 3.99 -13.48
CA SER A 113 -14.19 3.86 -12.48
C SER A 113 -14.25 2.52 -11.73
N THR A 114 -15.47 2.10 -11.34
CA THR A 114 -15.67 0.82 -10.64
C THR A 114 -15.31 -0.37 -11.53
N ILE A 115 -15.82 -0.39 -12.76
CA ILE A 115 -15.54 -1.47 -13.71
C ILE A 115 -14.04 -1.51 -14.03
N GLY A 116 -13.45 -0.35 -14.31
CA GLY A 116 -12.01 -0.25 -14.57
C GLY A 116 -11.16 -0.77 -13.41
N SER A 117 -11.51 -0.40 -12.18
CA SER A 117 -10.83 -0.89 -10.97
C SER A 117 -11.02 -2.38 -10.76
N ALA A 118 -12.21 -2.91 -11.00
CA ALA A 118 -12.48 -4.35 -10.88
C ALA A 118 -11.68 -5.16 -11.91
N VAL A 119 -11.69 -4.76 -13.17
CA VAL A 119 -10.92 -5.41 -14.24
C VAL A 119 -9.42 -5.30 -13.98
N GLY A 120 -8.94 -4.09 -13.63
CA GLY A 120 -7.54 -3.87 -13.28
C GLY A 120 -7.11 -4.70 -12.06
N GLY A 121 -7.97 -4.82 -11.05
CA GLY A 121 -7.74 -5.64 -9.87
C GLY A 121 -7.59 -7.13 -10.22
N ILE A 122 -8.48 -7.67 -11.04
CA ILE A 122 -8.40 -9.06 -11.49
C ILE A 122 -7.10 -9.29 -12.29
N LEU A 123 -6.80 -8.41 -13.23
CA LEU A 123 -5.57 -8.52 -14.05
C LEU A 123 -4.31 -8.42 -13.17
N SER A 124 -4.31 -7.56 -12.15
CA SER A 124 -3.18 -7.41 -11.23
C SER A 124 -2.94 -8.66 -10.38
N VAL A 125 -4.00 -9.37 -9.97
CA VAL A 125 -3.87 -10.64 -9.25
C VAL A 125 -3.19 -11.70 -10.13
N PHE A 126 -3.61 -11.81 -11.38
CA PHE A 126 -2.94 -12.73 -12.32
C PHE A 126 -1.48 -12.32 -12.56
N ALA A 127 -1.21 -11.04 -12.78
CA ALA A 127 0.15 -10.54 -12.93
C ALA A 127 1.00 -10.86 -11.69
N LEU A 128 0.49 -10.62 -10.50
CA LEU A 128 1.17 -10.93 -9.24
C LEU A 128 1.51 -12.43 -9.14
N LEU A 129 0.56 -13.29 -9.49
CA LEU A 129 0.70 -14.74 -9.40
C LEU A 129 1.84 -15.27 -10.28
N PHE A 130 2.03 -14.69 -11.46
CA PHE A 130 3.08 -15.09 -12.40
C PHE A 130 4.41 -14.35 -12.15
N LEU A 131 4.36 -13.07 -11.76
CA LEU A 131 5.57 -12.25 -11.60
C LEU A 131 6.18 -12.33 -10.19
N ALA A 132 5.39 -12.58 -9.14
CA ALA A 132 5.90 -12.60 -7.78
C ALA A 132 7.01 -13.66 -7.55
N PRO A 133 6.89 -14.92 -8.03
CA PRO A 133 7.92 -15.90 -7.81
C PRO A 133 9.27 -15.56 -8.48
N PRO A 134 9.35 -15.15 -9.75
CA PRO A 134 10.62 -14.77 -10.36
C PRO A 134 11.19 -13.50 -9.72
N LEU A 135 10.35 -12.51 -9.36
CA LEU A 135 10.81 -11.30 -8.68
C LEU A 135 11.35 -11.60 -7.29
N ALA A 136 10.71 -12.51 -6.55
CA ALA A 136 11.22 -12.95 -5.24
C ALA A 136 12.59 -13.61 -5.34
N ARG A 137 12.82 -14.47 -6.34
CA ARG A 137 14.14 -15.07 -6.60
C ARG A 137 15.18 -13.98 -6.89
N LEU A 138 14.85 -13.05 -7.76
CA LEU A 138 15.71 -11.93 -8.11
C LEU A 138 16.02 -11.05 -6.89
N ALA A 139 15.03 -10.82 -6.02
CA ALA A 139 15.21 -10.06 -4.77
C ALA A 139 16.15 -10.76 -3.77
N LEU A 140 16.17 -12.11 -3.76
CA LEU A 140 17.07 -12.88 -2.92
C LEU A 140 18.54 -12.85 -3.39
N GLU A 141 18.78 -12.49 -4.65
CA GLU A 141 20.14 -12.31 -5.20
C GLU A 141 20.75 -10.96 -4.79
N PHE A 142 19.92 -10.03 -4.27
CA PHE A 142 20.39 -8.74 -3.80
C PHE A 142 21.23 -8.87 -2.52
N GLY A 143 22.49 -8.52 -2.61
CA GLY A 143 23.40 -8.45 -1.48
C GLY A 143 23.39 -7.09 -0.78
N SER A 144 24.21 -6.95 0.24
CA SER A 144 24.33 -5.70 1.03
C SER A 144 24.75 -4.50 0.19
N GLN A 145 25.47 -4.73 -0.91
CA GLN A 145 25.95 -3.68 -1.82
C GLN A 145 24.79 -3.08 -2.62
N GLU A 146 23.91 -3.93 -3.15
CA GLU A 146 22.73 -3.52 -3.90
C GLU A 146 21.75 -2.77 -3.01
N TYR A 147 21.53 -3.24 -1.78
CA TYR A 147 20.69 -2.52 -0.80
C TYR A 147 21.25 -1.13 -0.48
N PHE A 148 22.58 -0.98 -0.35
CA PHE A 148 23.19 0.32 -0.15
C PHE A 148 22.94 1.26 -1.35
N LEU A 149 23.13 0.75 -2.57
CA LEU A 149 22.87 1.52 -3.78
C LEU A 149 21.40 1.92 -3.91
N MET A 150 20.46 1.03 -3.55
CA MET A 150 19.05 1.33 -3.54
C MET A 150 18.69 2.43 -2.52
N ALA A 151 19.30 2.40 -1.32
CA ALA A 151 19.12 3.45 -0.32
C ALA A 151 19.65 4.79 -0.82
N LEU A 152 20.83 4.80 -1.41
CA LEU A 152 21.42 6.00 -2.00
C LEU A 152 20.58 6.55 -3.15
N PHE A 153 20.05 5.68 -4.00
CA PHE A 153 19.12 6.05 -5.06
C PHE A 153 17.82 6.65 -4.52
N GLY A 154 17.27 6.06 -3.44
CA GLY A 154 16.11 6.60 -2.75
C GLY A 154 16.32 8.03 -2.23
N VAL A 155 17.47 8.29 -1.59
CA VAL A 155 17.84 9.66 -1.15
C VAL A 155 17.99 10.61 -2.33
N ALA A 156 18.59 10.14 -3.43
CA ALA A 156 18.74 10.95 -4.62
C ALA A 156 17.38 11.34 -5.23
N ILE A 157 16.42 10.42 -5.26
CA ILE A 157 15.03 10.71 -5.70
C ILE A 157 14.38 11.73 -4.77
N ILE A 158 14.48 11.56 -3.45
CA ILE A 158 13.92 12.52 -2.48
C ILE A 158 14.52 13.91 -2.71
N ALA A 159 15.84 13.99 -2.93
CA ALA A 159 16.51 15.24 -3.22
C ALA A 159 16.02 15.88 -4.55
N ALA A 160 15.85 15.05 -5.58
CA ALA A 160 15.39 15.51 -6.89
C ALA A 160 13.93 16.02 -6.86
N LEU A 161 13.07 15.39 -6.06
CA LEU A 161 11.66 15.80 -5.86
C LEU A 161 11.52 17.02 -4.95
N SER A 162 12.58 17.43 -4.28
CA SER A 162 12.58 18.62 -3.41
C SER A 162 12.74 19.90 -4.23
N GLU A 163 11.67 20.35 -4.88
CA GLU A 163 11.65 21.44 -5.86
C GLU A 163 12.29 22.75 -5.40
N LYS A 164 12.27 23.09 -4.12
CA LYS A 164 12.74 24.39 -3.60
C LYS A 164 14.11 24.37 -2.94
N ASN A 165 14.58 23.22 -2.46
CA ASN A 165 15.84 23.17 -1.72
C ASN A 165 16.40 21.74 -1.62
N ILE A 166 17.20 21.36 -2.60
CA ILE A 166 17.83 20.03 -2.69
C ILE A 166 18.58 19.66 -1.40
N VAL A 167 19.28 20.64 -0.80
CA VAL A 167 20.05 20.42 0.44
C VAL A 167 19.14 20.00 1.61
N LYS A 168 17.99 20.66 1.76
CA LYS A 168 17.02 20.28 2.80
C LYS A 168 16.42 18.89 2.53
N GLY A 169 16.13 18.57 1.27
CA GLY A 169 15.65 17.24 0.88
C GLY A 169 16.68 16.15 1.21
N MET A 170 17.95 16.36 0.90
CA MET A 170 19.03 15.45 1.23
C MET A 170 19.18 15.26 2.75
N ILE A 171 19.18 16.35 3.53
CA ILE A 171 19.29 16.29 5.00
C ILE A 171 18.12 15.48 5.58
N THR A 172 16.89 15.73 5.11
CA THR A 172 15.69 15.00 5.58
C THR A 172 15.75 13.52 5.19
N GLY A 173 16.20 13.22 3.98
CA GLY A 173 16.37 11.83 3.52
C GLY A 173 17.43 11.06 4.32
N ILE A 174 18.59 11.67 4.57
CA ILE A 174 19.65 11.09 5.39
C ILE A 174 19.17 10.90 6.83
N PHE A 175 18.47 11.87 7.39
CA PHE A 175 17.90 11.78 8.73
C PHE A 175 16.88 10.63 8.83
N GLY A 176 16.03 10.47 7.81
CA GLY A 176 15.10 9.33 7.72
C GLY A 176 15.83 7.98 7.68
N LEU A 177 16.92 7.88 6.91
CA LEU A 177 17.76 6.67 6.88
C LEU A 177 18.41 6.40 8.24
N LEU A 178 18.90 7.42 8.94
CA LEU A 178 19.47 7.25 10.28
C LEU A 178 18.42 6.72 11.27
N LEU A 179 17.18 7.24 11.20
CA LEU A 179 16.09 6.73 12.03
C LEU A 179 15.72 5.28 11.70
N SER A 180 15.79 4.88 10.43
CA SER A 180 15.47 3.52 10.00
C SER A 180 16.49 2.47 10.45
N ILE A 181 17.69 2.90 10.89
CA ILE A 181 18.72 1.98 11.39
C ILE A 181 18.46 1.60 12.87
N VAL A 182 17.62 2.36 13.58
CA VAL A 182 17.24 2.06 14.97
C VAL A 182 16.31 0.85 14.99
N GLY A 183 16.64 -0.17 15.77
CA GLY A 183 15.85 -1.39 15.86
C GLY A 183 16.69 -2.66 15.74
N MET A 184 16.02 -3.78 15.42
CA MET A 184 16.72 -5.06 15.20
C MET A 184 17.09 -5.24 13.74
N HIS A 185 18.30 -5.75 13.51
CA HIS A 185 18.72 -6.09 12.16
C HIS A 185 17.97 -7.33 11.66
N PRO A 186 17.26 -7.25 10.52
CA PRO A 186 16.35 -8.31 10.08
C PRO A 186 17.05 -9.65 9.75
N ILE A 187 18.36 -9.63 9.49
CA ILE A 187 19.12 -10.83 9.12
C ILE A 187 19.92 -11.37 10.31
N THR A 188 20.59 -10.51 11.09
CA THR A 188 21.47 -10.93 12.18
C THR A 188 20.78 -10.95 13.54
N GLY A 189 19.63 -10.32 13.68
CA GLY A 189 18.91 -10.18 14.96
C GLY A 189 19.61 -9.29 15.99
N GLU A 190 20.69 -8.60 15.60
CA GLU A 190 21.40 -7.70 16.50
C GLU A 190 20.65 -6.39 16.69
N ALA A 191 20.54 -5.96 17.95
CA ALA A 191 19.93 -4.68 18.29
C ALA A 191 20.89 -3.53 17.95
N ARG A 192 20.40 -2.52 17.24
CA ARG A 192 21.16 -1.33 16.84
C ARG A 192 20.50 -0.08 17.38
N PHE A 193 21.25 0.69 18.14
CA PHE A 193 20.82 1.98 18.71
C PHE A 193 19.52 1.89 19.53
N THR A 194 19.27 0.75 20.17
CA THR A 194 18.04 0.51 20.95
C THR A 194 18.15 0.99 22.40
N PHE A 195 19.34 1.36 22.87
CA PHE A 195 19.60 1.84 24.23
C PHE A 195 18.99 0.96 25.34
N ASP A 196 18.92 -0.38 25.11
CA ASP A 196 18.26 -1.36 25.97
C ASP A 196 16.77 -1.12 26.26
N LEU A 197 16.10 -0.35 25.39
CA LEU A 197 14.65 -0.13 25.48
C LEU A 197 13.92 -1.25 24.71
N PRO A 198 13.07 -2.08 25.39
CA PRO A 198 12.37 -3.18 24.73
C PRO A 198 11.43 -2.73 23.62
N GLU A 199 10.89 -1.51 23.73
CA GLU A 199 9.98 -0.93 22.74
C GLU A 199 10.64 -0.65 21.38
N LEU A 200 11.99 -0.59 21.35
CA LEU A 200 12.76 -0.34 20.13
C LEU A 200 13.28 -1.63 19.47
N PHE A 201 12.88 -2.81 19.97
CA PHE A 201 13.24 -4.10 19.37
C PHE A 201 12.32 -4.53 18.22
N ASN A 202 11.26 -3.77 17.93
CA ASN A 202 10.33 -4.06 16.83
C ASN A 202 10.67 -3.27 15.58
#